data_116c3da83cb6a9cc36664ebf68012f87
#
_entry.id   116c3da83cb6a9cc36664ebf68012f87
#
_cell.length_a   1.000
_cell.length_b   1.000
_cell.length_c   1.000
_cell.angle_alpha   90.00
_cell.angle_beta   90.00
_cell.angle_gamma   90.00
#
_symmetry.space_group_name_H-M   'P 1'
#
loop_
_entity.id
_entity.type
_entity.pdbx_description
1 polymer ?
#
loop_
_entity_poly.entity_id
_entity_poly.type
_entity_poly.pdbx_seq_one_letter_code
_entity_poly.pdbx_strand_id
1 'polypeptide(L)'
;MVPRAELDARLAAVNADWRATVTAVNPDGDVDLPDEQLDGFTVVDCATCGGLLKPDVVYFGENVPKARVEASYALVDSARALLVVGTTLTTFSGRRLVTRAARAGTPIAVVNQGPTRADELATVRLDAPLGETLRALADALGTTTAAGTRD
;
A
#
# COMPACT_ATOMS: atom_id res chain seq x y z
N MET A 1 17.00 11.51 -1.79
CA MET A 1 16.21 10.53 -1.02
C MET A 1 17.11 9.98 0.07
N VAL A 2 16.64 9.87 1.31
CA VAL A 2 17.42 9.33 2.45
C VAL A 2 16.97 7.87 2.65
N PRO A 3 17.91 6.91 2.73
CA PRO A 3 17.56 5.51 3.03
C PRO A 3 16.92 5.39 4.41
N ARG A 4 15.94 4.49 4.55
CA ARG A 4 15.22 4.27 5.81
C ARG A 4 16.15 3.94 6.98
N ALA A 5 17.11 3.04 6.78
CA ALA A 5 18.05 2.64 7.84
C ALA A 5 18.92 3.80 8.34
N GLU A 6 19.33 4.73 7.45
CA GLU A 6 20.06 5.93 7.82
C GLU A 6 19.19 6.88 8.66
N LEU A 7 17.93 7.08 8.23
CA LEU A 7 16.99 7.92 8.96
C LEU A 7 16.70 7.35 10.36
N ASP A 8 16.45 6.03 10.45
CA ASP A 8 16.19 5.36 11.72
C ASP A 8 17.36 5.48 12.69
N ALA A 9 18.61 5.33 12.21
CA ALA A 9 19.80 5.51 13.04
C ALA A 9 19.93 6.95 13.57
N ARG A 10 19.63 7.95 12.74
CA ARG A 10 19.65 9.36 13.14
C ARG A 10 18.55 9.69 14.14
N LEU A 11 17.34 9.21 13.91
CA LEU A 11 16.22 9.38 14.85
C LEU A 11 16.53 8.73 16.19
N ALA A 12 17.06 7.50 16.19
CA ALA A 12 17.44 6.81 17.43
C ALA A 12 18.52 7.56 18.21
N ALA A 13 19.48 8.17 17.53
CA ALA A 13 20.57 8.90 18.18
C ALA A 13 20.07 10.17 18.91
N VAL A 14 19.13 10.92 18.32
CA VAL A 14 18.59 12.15 18.92
C VAL A 14 17.46 11.91 19.91
N ASN A 15 16.88 10.70 19.92
CA ASN A 15 15.75 10.30 20.77
C ASN A 15 16.12 9.11 21.67
N ALA A 16 17.37 8.99 22.10
CA ALA A 16 17.85 7.83 22.85
C ALA A 16 17.04 7.54 24.12
N ASP A 17 16.56 8.56 24.80
CA ASP A 17 15.77 8.46 26.03
C ASP A 17 14.26 8.53 25.79
N TRP A 18 13.81 8.82 24.58
CA TRP A 18 12.40 8.88 24.26
C TRP A 18 11.80 7.46 24.17
N ARG A 19 10.67 7.26 24.82
CA ARG A 19 9.93 6.00 24.79
C ARG A 19 8.45 6.31 24.62
N ALA A 20 7.82 5.65 23.64
CA ALA A 20 6.37 5.67 23.48
C ALA A 20 5.75 4.41 24.06
N THR A 21 4.63 4.59 24.74
CA THR A 21 3.77 3.47 25.13
C THR A 21 2.64 3.37 24.10
N VAL A 22 2.71 2.36 23.25
CA VAL A 22 1.67 2.09 22.27
C VAL A 22 0.40 1.66 22.98
N THR A 23 -0.69 2.38 22.78
CA THR A 23 -2.00 2.09 23.40
C THR A 23 -2.87 1.18 22.55
N ALA A 24 -2.75 1.29 21.22
CA ALA A 24 -3.45 0.44 20.26
C ALA A 24 -2.64 0.33 18.96
N VAL A 25 -2.82 -0.79 18.26
CA VAL A 25 -2.31 -0.98 16.89
C VAL A 25 -3.52 -1.15 15.99
N ASN A 26 -3.64 -0.28 15.00
CA ASN A 26 -4.72 -0.31 14.03
C ASN A 26 -4.53 -1.45 12.99
N PRO A 27 -5.60 -1.87 12.29
CA PRO A 27 -5.51 -2.95 11.31
C PRO A 27 -4.55 -2.69 10.13
N ASP A 28 -4.23 -1.43 9.85
CA ASP A 28 -3.25 -0.98 8.85
C ASP A 28 -1.81 -0.98 9.37
N GLY A 29 -1.61 -1.26 10.66
CA GLY A 29 -0.31 -1.29 11.33
C GLY A 29 0.10 0.04 11.95
N ASP A 30 -0.70 1.07 11.82
CA ASP A 30 -0.47 2.34 12.50
C ASP A 30 -0.74 2.21 14.01
N VAL A 31 -0.04 2.99 14.81
CA VAL A 31 -0.18 2.99 16.26
C VAL A 31 -0.81 4.29 16.73
N ASP A 32 -1.72 4.18 17.71
CA ASP A 32 -2.28 5.34 18.38
C ASP A 32 -1.35 5.74 19.53
N LEU A 33 -0.84 6.97 19.45
CA LEU A 33 -0.06 7.61 20.50
C LEU A 33 -0.79 8.86 20.97
N PRO A 34 -0.98 9.05 22.29
CA PRO A 34 -1.47 10.31 22.83
C PRO A 34 -0.51 11.46 22.48
N ASP A 35 -1.05 12.66 22.22
CA ASP A 35 -0.25 13.82 21.84
C ASP A 35 0.82 14.16 22.90
N GLU A 36 0.52 13.93 24.18
CA GLU A 36 1.44 14.15 25.29
C GLU A 36 2.69 13.25 25.22
N GLN A 37 2.61 12.12 24.56
CA GLN A 37 3.77 11.23 24.34
C GLN A 37 4.67 11.69 23.21
N LEU A 38 4.19 12.59 22.34
CA LEU A 38 5.01 13.20 21.29
C LEU A 38 5.92 14.32 21.82
N ASP A 39 5.62 14.82 23.00
CA ASP A 39 6.46 15.81 23.68
C ASP A 39 7.87 15.25 23.91
N GLY A 40 8.86 16.04 23.53
CA GLY A 40 10.27 15.63 23.64
C GLY A 40 10.78 14.75 22.50
N PHE A 41 9.95 14.33 21.54
CA PHE A 41 10.43 13.67 20.33
C PHE A 41 11.05 14.68 19.37
N THR A 42 12.29 14.45 18.97
CA THR A 42 13.03 15.31 18.04
C THR A 42 12.98 14.75 16.63
N VAL A 43 12.39 15.49 15.70
CA VAL A 43 12.42 15.19 14.27
C VAL A 43 13.77 15.61 13.69
N VAL A 44 14.32 14.82 12.77
CA VAL A 44 15.59 15.14 12.09
C VAL A 44 15.34 15.70 10.69
N ASP A 45 16.00 16.78 10.37
CA ASP A 45 15.93 17.41 9.05
C ASP A 45 16.86 16.74 8.03
N CYS A 46 16.69 17.06 6.76
CA CYS A 46 17.58 16.60 5.70
C CYS A 46 19.01 17.13 5.93
N ALA A 47 20.00 16.23 5.99
CA ALA A 47 21.40 16.60 6.19
C ALA A 47 21.98 17.44 5.04
N THR A 48 21.37 17.37 3.84
CA THR A 48 21.87 18.08 2.65
C THR A 48 21.31 19.50 2.53
N CYS A 49 20.04 19.72 2.87
CA CYS A 49 19.37 21.00 2.61
C CYS A 49 18.65 21.61 3.82
N GLY A 50 18.64 20.91 4.97
CA GLY A 50 17.94 21.35 6.17
C GLY A 50 16.42 21.33 6.07
N GLY A 51 15.85 20.78 5.00
CA GLY A 51 14.39 20.69 4.83
C GLY A 51 13.79 19.52 5.58
N LEU A 52 12.49 19.62 5.88
CA LEU A 52 11.72 18.55 6.52
C LEU A 52 11.76 17.28 5.68
N LEU A 53 11.88 16.13 6.35
CA LEU A 53 11.78 14.82 5.75
C LEU A 53 10.36 14.29 5.93
N LYS A 54 9.83 13.66 4.88
CA LYS A 54 8.59 12.88 4.95
C LYS A 54 8.79 11.51 4.28
N PRO A 55 7.98 10.50 4.61
CA PRO A 55 7.98 9.24 3.87
C PRO A 55 7.73 9.47 2.37
N ASP A 56 8.36 8.65 1.50
CA ASP A 56 8.10 8.68 0.05
C ASP A 56 6.77 7.97 -0.27
N VAL A 57 5.71 8.48 0.31
CA VAL A 57 4.32 8.06 0.10
C VAL A 57 3.51 9.26 -0.37
N VAL A 58 2.40 8.97 -1.04
CA VAL A 58 1.41 9.96 -1.45
C VAL A 58 0.28 9.95 -0.44
N TYR A 59 0.16 11.01 0.35
CA TYR A 59 -0.91 11.15 1.33
C TYR A 59 -2.23 11.57 0.68
N PHE A 60 -3.33 11.40 1.42
CA PHE A 60 -4.63 11.93 0.99
C PHE A 60 -4.53 13.44 0.77
N GLY A 61 -5.09 13.92 -0.35
CA GLY A 61 -4.98 15.32 -0.77
C GLY A 61 -3.75 15.65 -1.62
N GLU A 62 -2.74 14.78 -1.68
CA GLU A 62 -1.59 14.95 -2.56
C GLU A 62 -1.83 14.34 -3.95
N ASN A 63 -1.12 14.87 -4.93
CA ASN A 63 -1.12 14.30 -6.28
C ASN A 63 -0.03 13.26 -6.44
N VAL A 64 -0.38 12.11 -7.00
CA VAL A 64 0.61 11.10 -7.41
C VAL A 64 1.52 11.71 -8.50
N PRO A 65 2.85 11.63 -8.38
CA PRO A 65 3.76 12.12 -9.42
C PRO A 65 3.40 11.59 -10.80
N LYS A 66 3.37 12.47 -11.81
CA LYS A 66 2.92 12.15 -13.17
C LYS A 66 3.62 10.92 -13.75
N ALA A 67 4.93 10.81 -13.58
CA ALA A 67 5.70 9.67 -14.05
C ALA A 67 5.25 8.32 -13.43
N ARG A 68 4.87 8.30 -12.15
CA ARG A 68 4.31 7.10 -11.49
C ARG A 68 2.94 6.73 -12.05
N VAL A 69 2.12 7.74 -12.34
CA VAL A 69 0.80 7.52 -12.98
C VAL A 69 0.96 6.93 -14.37
N GLU A 70 1.85 7.50 -15.18
CA GLU A 70 2.14 7.03 -16.55
C GLU A 70 2.69 5.60 -16.54
N ALA A 71 3.63 5.28 -15.64
CA ALA A 71 4.14 3.92 -15.47
C ALA A 71 3.02 2.93 -15.08
N SER A 72 2.12 3.32 -14.17
CA SER A 72 0.97 2.48 -13.79
C SER A 72 0.03 2.25 -14.97
N TYR A 73 -0.21 3.27 -15.80
CA TYR A 73 -1.02 3.13 -17.00
C TYR A 73 -0.37 2.21 -18.03
N ALA A 74 0.95 2.34 -18.25
CA ALA A 74 1.67 1.47 -19.16
C ALA A 74 1.60 -0.01 -18.75
N LEU A 75 1.69 -0.29 -17.43
CA LEU A 75 1.50 -1.65 -16.92
C LEU A 75 0.10 -2.19 -17.21
N VAL A 76 -0.94 -1.39 -16.97
CA VAL A 76 -2.33 -1.78 -17.26
C VAL A 76 -2.53 -2.02 -18.75
N ASP A 77 -2.00 -1.14 -19.60
CA ASP A 77 -2.14 -1.25 -21.06
C ASP A 77 -1.45 -2.49 -21.64
N SER A 78 -0.35 -2.92 -21.02
CA SER A 78 0.38 -4.13 -21.43
C SER A 78 -0.15 -5.43 -20.81
N ALA A 79 -1.08 -5.33 -19.85
CA ALA A 79 -1.59 -6.47 -19.13
C ALA A 79 -2.57 -7.30 -19.99
N ARG A 80 -2.45 -8.64 -19.90
CA ARG A 80 -3.39 -9.57 -20.52
C ARG A 80 -4.65 -9.79 -19.68
N ALA A 81 -4.58 -9.49 -18.39
CA ALA A 81 -5.67 -9.51 -17.43
C ALA A 81 -5.33 -8.61 -16.25
N LEU A 82 -6.34 -8.11 -15.54
CA LEU A 82 -6.18 -7.34 -14.31
C LEU A 82 -6.80 -8.11 -13.14
N LEU A 83 -6.02 -8.32 -12.09
CA LEU A 83 -6.50 -8.89 -10.83
C LEU A 83 -6.61 -7.77 -9.79
N VAL A 84 -7.81 -7.59 -9.25
CA VAL A 84 -8.14 -6.64 -8.19
C VAL A 84 -8.38 -7.41 -6.91
N VAL A 85 -7.65 -7.10 -5.85
CA VAL A 85 -7.71 -7.83 -4.58
C VAL A 85 -7.82 -6.90 -3.38
N GLY A 86 -8.74 -7.19 -2.44
CA GLY A 86 -8.84 -6.56 -1.14
C GLY A 86 -9.08 -5.05 -1.14
N THR A 87 -9.86 -4.56 -2.08
CA THR A 87 -10.17 -3.14 -2.16
C THR A 87 -11.59 -2.90 -2.65
N THR A 88 -12.27 -1.93 -2.03
CA THR A 88 -13.60 -1.48 -2.47
C THR A 88 -13.54 -0.53 -3.68
N LEU A 89 -12.35 -0.06 -4.06
CA LEU A 89 -12.12 0.92 -5.14
C LEU A 89 -12.92 2.22 -4.98
N THR A 90 -13.16 2.64 -3.76
CA THR A 90 -13.82 3.93 -3.47
C THR A 90 -12.94 5.11 -3.83
N THR A 91 -11.61 4.97 -3.73
CA THR A 91 -10.67 6.01 -4.14
C THR A 91 -10.52 6.07 -5.66
N PHE A 92 -10.50 7.29 -6.19
CA PHE A 92 -10.36 7.49 -7.64
C PHE A 92 -9.03 6.96 -8.19
N SER A 93 -7.95 7.07 -7.41
CA SER A 93 -6.60 6.66 -7.82
C SER A 93 -6.50 5.17 -8.19
N GLY A 94 -7.16 4.28 -7.45
CA GLY A 94 -7.25 2.86 -7.79
C GLY A 94 -8.27 2.60 -8.91
N ARG A 95 -9.47 3.17 -8.79
CA ARG A 95 -10.57 2.92 -9.73
C ARG A 95 -10.23 3.30 -11.17
N ARG A 96 -9.46 4.39 -11.40
CA ARG A 96 -9.06 4.80 -12.76
C ARG A 96 -8.27 3.72 -13.53
N LEU A 97 -7.48 2.88 -12.82
CA LEU A 97 -6.74 1.78 -13.45
C LEU A 97 -7.69 0.69 -13.94
N VAL A 98 -8.67 0.32 -13.13
CA VAL A 98 -9.71 -0.64 -13.48
C VAL A 98 -10.57 -0.13 -14.64
N THR A 99 -10.98 1.14 -14.60
CA THR A 99 -11.73 1.78 -15.69
C THR A 99 -10.94 1.78 -17.00
N ARG A 100 -9.61 1.99 -16.92
CA ARG A 100 -8.73 1.93 -18.10
C ARG A 100 -8.68 0.53 -18.69
N ALA A 101 -8.47 -0.51 -17.88
CA ALA A 101 -8.49 -1.90 -18.30
C ALA A 101 -9.82 -2.28 -18.96
N ALA A 102 -10.95 -1.91 -18.34
CA ALA A 102 -12.28 -2.17 -18.88
C ALA A 102 -12.49 -1.52 -20.26
N ARG A 103 -12.06 -0.26 -20.45
CA ARG A 103 -12.13 0.44 -21.74
C ARG A 103 -11.26 -0.20 -22.82
N ALA A 104 -10.16 -0.83 -22.44
CA ALA A 104 -9.28 -1.58 -23.34
C ALA A 104 -9.79 -3.00 -23.64
N GLY A 105 -10.88 -3.45 -23.00
CA GLY A 105 -11.39 -4.82 -23.12
C GLY A 105 -10.53 -5.85 -22.39
N THR A 106 -9.63 -5.42 -21.50
CA THR A 106 -8.80 -6.32 -20.70
C THR A 106 -9.68 -7.04 -19.67
N PRO A 107 -9.65 -8.40 -19.60
CA PRO A 107 -10.39 -9.13 -18.58
C PRO A 107 -10.04 -8.73 -17.15
N ILE A 108 -11.04 -8.57 -16.30
CA ILE A 108 -10.89 -8.13 -14.91
C ILE A 108 -11.42 -9.19 -13.97
N ALA A 109 -10.57 -9.67 -13.06
CA ALA A 109 -10.98 -10.51 -11.94
C ALA A 109 -10.96 -9.70 -10.65
N VAL A 110 -11.99 -9.81 -9.84
CA VAL A 110 -12.11 -9.14 -8.54
C VAL A 110 -12.25 -10.19 -7.44
N VAL A 111 -11.39 -10.13 -6.43
CA VAL A 111 -11.50 -10.92 -5.20
C VAL A 111 -11.57 -9.93 -4.02
N ASN A 112 -12.74 -9.85 -3.41
CA ASN A 112 -12.97 -8.94 -2.28
C ASN A 112 -14.14 -9.43 -1.44
N GLN A 113 -14.07 -9.27 -0.12
CA GLN A 113 -15.22 -9.45 0.74
C GLN A 113 -16.11 -8.20 0.66
N GLY A 114 -17.36 -8.40 0.25
CA GLY A 114 -18.32 -7.33 0.04
C GLY A 114 -18.17 -6.60 -1.30
N PRO A 115 -19.04 -5.61 -1.58
CA PRO A 115 -19.14 -4.95 -2.88
C PRO A 115 -17.95 -4.03 -3.18
N THR A 116 -17.65 -3.88 -4.47
CA THR A 116 -16.63 -2.96 -4.98
C THR A 116 -17.19 -2.06 -6.08
N ARG A 117 -16.47 -0.97 -6.36
CA ARG A 117 -16.80 -0.08 -7.50
C ARG A 117 -16.41 -0.67 -8.87
N ALA A 118 -15.87 -1.88 -8.89
CA ALA A 118 -15.50 -2.60 -10.12
C ALA A 118 -16.42 -3.77 -10.44
N ASP A 119 -17.41 -4.07 -9.62
CA ASP A 119 -18.23 -5.29 -9.76
C ASP A 119 -18.90 -5.38 -11.15
N GLU A 120 -19.42 -4.27 -11.66
CA GLU A 120 -20.04 -4.19 -13.00
C GLU A 120 -19.02 -4.29 -14.16
N LEU A 121 -17.74 -4.08 -13.89
CA LEU A 121 -16.66 -4.15 -14.88
C LEU A 121 -15.93 -5.50 -14.83
N ALA A 122 -16.21 -6.31 -13.83
CA ALA A 122 -15.53 -7.58 -13.61
C ALA A 122 -16.01 -8.67 -14.57
N THR A 123 -15.05 -9.36 -15.18
CA THR A 123 -15.30 -10.60 -15.92
C THR A 123 -15.56 -11.77 -14.95
N VAL A 124 -14.85 -11.75 -13.81
CA VAL A 124 -15.00 -12.73 -12.72
C VAL A 124 -15.00 -11.97 -11.41
N ARG A 125 -15.95 -12.31 -10.52
CA ARG A 125 -16.01 -11.77 -9.15
C ARG A 125 -16.10 -12.92 -8.15
N LEU A 126 -15.24 -12.87 -7.14
CA LEU A 126 -15.25 -13.75 -6.00
C LEU A 126 -15.45 -12.95 -4.72
N ASP A 127 -16.53 -13.24 -3.99
CA ASP A 127 -16.76 -12.72 -2.64
C ASP A 127 -16.16 -13.73 -1.64
N ALA A 128 -14.88 -13.53 -1.30
CA ALA A 128 -14.13 -14.49 -0.52
C ALA A 128 -12.95 -13.84 0.23
N PRO A 129 -12.49 -14.48 1.32
CA PRO A 129 -11.27 -14.06 2.04
C PRO A 129 -10.04 -14.18 1.14
N LEU A 130 -9.22 -13.11 1.13
CA LEU A 130 -8.03 -13.04 0.27
C LEU A 130 -7.00 -14.12 0.58
N GLY A 131 -6.71 -14.33 1.86
CA GLY A 131 -5.63 -15.23 2.26
C GLY A 131 -5.80 -16.66 1.76
N GLU A 132 -7.00 -17.19 1.83
CA GLU A 132 -7.35 -18.53 1.34
C GLU A 132 -7.42 -18.58 -0.18
N THR A 133 -8.08 -17.60 -0.78
CA THR A 133 -8.26 -17.53 -2.24
C THR A 133 -6.94 -17.42 -2.98
N LEU A 134 -6.03 -16.53 -2.51
CA LEU A 134 -4.74 -16.32 -3.15
C LEU A 134 -3.81 -17.53 -2.98
N ARG A 135 -3.87 -18.24 -1.84
CA ARG A 135 -3.15 -19.51 -1.68
C ARG A 135 -3.64 -20.57 -2.63
N ALA A 136 -4.96 -20.78 -2.69
CA ALA A 136 -5.55 -21.75 -3.61
C ALA A 136 -5.22 -21.42 -5.08
N LEU A 137 -5.22 -20.13 -5.45
CA LEU A 137 -4.80 -19.69 -6.78
C LEU A 137 -3.33 -19.99 -7.05
N ALA A 138 -2.45 -19.71 -6.10
CA ALA A 138 -1.01 -19.98 -6.22
C ALA A 138 -0.73 -21.49 -6.37
N ASP A 139 -1.42 -22.32 -5.59
CA ASP A 139 -1.31 -23.78 -5.66
C ASP A 139 -1.79 -24.30 -7.02
N ALA A 140 -2.92 -23.80 -7.50
CA ALA A 140 -3.48 -24.18 -8.81
C ALA A 140 -2.57 -23.77 -9.99
N LEU A 141 -1.78 -22.70 -9.83
CA LEU A 141 -0.80 -22.24 -10.81
C LEU A 141 0.57 -22.93 -10.67
N GLY A 142 0.72 -23.88 -9.73
CA GLY A 142 1.97 -24.61 -9.48
C GLY A 142 3.08 -23.76 -8.84
N THR A 143 2.74 -22.60 -8.28
CA THR A 143 3.68 -21.78 -7.51
C THR A 143 3.74 -22.28 -6.06
N THR A 144 4.62 -23.26 -5.78
CA THR A 144 4.88 -23.68 -4.39
C THR A 144 5.53 -22.52 -3.64
N THR A 145 4.77 -21.86 -2.78
CA THR A 145 5.31 -20.89 -1.84
C THR A 145 6.14 -21.65 -0.81
N ALA A 146 7.47 -21.57 -0.88
CA ALA A 146 8.31 -21.97 0.24
C ALA A 146 7.86 -21.14 1.45
N ALA A 147 7.34 -21.82 2.48
CA ALA A 147 6.92 -21.19 3.72
C ALA A 147 8.15 -20.50 4.32
N GLY A 148 8.23 -19.19 4.25
CA GLY A 148 9.21 -18.39 4.93
C GLY A 148 8.96 -18.51 6.44
N THR A 149 9.81 -19.26 7.10
CA THR A 149 9.92 -19.27 8.57
C THR A 149 10.32 -17.85 8.97
N ARG A 150 9.42 -17.15 9.64
CA ARG A 150 9.77 -15.92 10.34
C ARG A 150 10.23 -16.36 11.75
N ASP A 151 11.53 -16.29 11.97
CA ASP A 151 12.11 -16.23 13.32
C ASP A 151 12.01 -14.80 13.87
#